data_ac477324cf80359d887abcb907609b74
#
_entry.id   ac477324cf80359d887abcb907609b74
#
_cell.length_a   1.000
_cell.length_b   1.000
_cell.length_c   1.000
_cell.angle_alpha   90.00
_cell.angle_beta   90.00
_cell.angle_gamma   90.00
#
_symmetry.space_group_name_H-M   'P 1'
#
loop_
_entity.id
_entity.type
_entity.pdbx_description
1 polymer ?
#
loop_
_entity_poly.entity_id
_entity_poly.type
_entity_poly.pdbx_seq_one_letter_code
_entity_poly.pdbx_strand_id
1 'polypeptide(L)'
;MIKRAIIIVIDGFGVGALKDANKYNDEGSNTLEGIYNNTKMNLQNLKQMGLYNIDGINIKEKVEKTIGAYGKMEEKAKGKNSPVGHWEICGYIKEKPFKTYKNAFPKKLIEEFKEKTGIKGILCNEVGSGTEILKKYEEEHIKPGYPIVYTS
;
A
#
# COMPACT_ATOMS: atom_id res chain seq x y z
N MET A 1 -7.60 32.03 8.64
CA MET A 1 -6.32 31.29 8.58
C MET A 1 -6.57 29.88 9.10
N ILE A 2 -6.26 28.85 8.31
CA ILE A 2 -6.41 27.44 8.70
C ILE A 2 -5.35 27.13 9.76
N LYS A 3 -5.77 26.66 10.95
CA LYS A 3 -4.86 26.35 12.05
C LYS A 3 -4.52 24.88 12.19
N ARG A 4 -5.27 23.99 11.51
CA ARG A 4 -5.09 22.53 11.58
C ARG A 4 -5.55 21.90 10.29
N ALA A 5 -4.76 20.94 9.78
CA ALA A 5 -5.14 20.02 8.72
C ALA A 5 -5.03 18.57 9.25
N ILE A 6 -5.93 17.71 8.81
CA ILE A 6 -5.95 16.28 9.17
C ILE A 6 -6.02 15.50 7.87
N ILE A 7 -5.10 14.55 7.68
CA ILE A 7 -5.10 13.61 6.56
C ILE A 7 -5.45 12.24 7.13
N ILE A 8 -6.47 11.60 6.57
CA ILE A 8 -6.85 10.24 6.90
C ILE A 8 -6.61 9.38 5.67
N VAL A 9 -5.67 8.44 5.76
CA VAL A 9 -5.37 7.47 4.70
C VAL A 9 -6.04 6.15 5.07
N ILE A 10 -6.93 5.68 4.19
CA ILE A 10 -7.55 4.35 4.33
C ILE A 10 -6.69 3.38 3.54
N ASP A 11 -5.97 2.52 4.24
CA ASP A 11 -5.05 1.55 3.65
C ASP A 11 -5.78 0.57 2.72
N GLY A 12 -5.18 0.30 1.57
CA GLY A 12 -5.72 -0.60 0.56
C GLY A 12 -7.02 -0.13 -0.11
N PHE A 13 -7.50 1.08 0.15
CA PHE A 13 -8.75 1.59 -0.41
C PHE A 13 -8.49 2.42 -1.67
N GLY A 14 -8.72 1.81 -2.82
CA GLY A 14 -8.54 2.44 -4.13
C GLY A 14 -9.86 2.61 -4.91
N VAL A 15 -9.87 3.61 -5.78
CA VAL A 15 -10.98 3.94 -6.67
C VAL A 15 -10.51 3.82 -8.11
N GLY A 16 -10.63 2.63 -8.69
CA GLY A 16 -10.14 2.31 -10.03
C GLY A 16 -8.64 2.03 -10.07
N ALA A 17 -8.18 1.63 -11.24
CA ALA A 17 -6.79 1.30 -11.54
C ALA A 17 -6.06 2.50 -12.17
N LEU A 18 -4.75 2.60 -11.95
CA LEU A 18 -3.88 3.56 -12.62
C LEU A 18 -3.63 3.16 -14.09
N LYS A 19 -3.17 4.11 -14.90
CA LYS A 19 -2.92 3.88 -16.34
C LYS A 19 -1.87 2.81 -16.63
N ASP A 20 -0.96 2.59 -15.69
CA ASP A 20 0.11 1.59 -15.81
C ASP A 20 -0.15 0.31 -15.02
N ALA A 21 -1.38 0.08 -14.59
CA ALA A 21 -1.80 -1.12 -13.84
C ALA A 21 -1.45 -2.43 -14.56
N ASN A 22 -1.44 -2.44 -15.91
CA ASN A 22 -1.03 -3.57 -16.71
C ASN A 22 0.41 -4.04 -16.45
N LYS A 23 1.29 -3.15 -16.02
CA LYS A 23 2.67 -3.50 -15.67
C LYS A 23 2.77 -4.28 -14.35
N TYR A 24 1.71 -4.25 -13.56
CA TYR A 24 1.63 -4.82 -12.22
C TYR A 24 0.56 -5.90 -12.09
N ASN A 25 -0.11 -6.29 -13.19
CA ASN A 25 -1.26 -7.20 -13.21
C ASN A 25 -2.40 -6.72 -12.30
N ASP A 26 -2.63 -5.42 -12.22
CA ASP A 26 -3.65 -4.77 -11.41
C ASP A 26 -4.77 -4.13 -12.24
N GLU A 27 -4.90 -4.50 -13.50
CA GLU A 27 -5.96 -4.01 -14.38
C GLU A 27 -7.34 -4.36 -13.80
N GLY A 28 -8.24 -3.39 -13.83
CA GLY A 28 -9.59 -3.55 -13.30
C GLY A 28 -9.70 -3.48 -11.77
N SER A 29 -8.62 -3.19 -11.06
CA SER A 29 -8.65 -3.01 -9.60
C SER A 29 -9.56 -1.86 -9.22
N ASN A 30 -10.52 -2.11 -8.31
CA ASN A 30 -11.41 -1.09 -7.75
C ASN A 30 -11.96 -1.58 -6.42
N THR A 31 -11.28 -1.25 -5.34
CA THR A 31 -11.65 -1.70 -3.99
C THR A 31 -13.03 -1.18 -3.58
N LEU A 32 -13.35 0.07 -3.89
CA LEU A 32 -14.64 0.66 -3.54
C LEU A 32 -15.81 -0.11 -4.16
N GLU A 33 -15.77 -0.33 -5.47
CA GLU A 33 -16.85 -1.07 -6.15
C GLU A 33 -16.86 -2.55 -5.77
N GLY A 34 -15.70 -3.15 -5.57
CA GLY A 34 -15.57 -4.53 -5.09
C GLY A 34 -16.27 -4.72 -3.74
N ILE A 35 -16.03 -3.83 -2.79
CA ILE A 35 -16.70 -3.88 -1.47
C ILE A 35 -18.19 -3.55 -1.62
N TYR A 36 -18.54 -2.50 -2.35
CA TYR A 36 -19.93 -2.08 -2.55
C TYR A 36 -20.82 -3.19 -3.11
N ASN A 37 -20.30 -3.93 -4.09
CA ASN A 37 -21.03 -5.01 -4.75
C ASN A 37 -21.16 -6.29 -3.91
N ASN A 38 -20.28 -6.49 -2.93
CA ASN A 38 -20.22 -7.72 -2.14
C ASN A 38 -20.63 -7.57 -0.68
N THR A 39 -20.79 -6.33 -0.20
CA THR A 39 -21.13 -6.07 1.21
C THR A 39 -22.16 -4.95 1.33
N LYS A 40 -22.89 -4.94 2.44
CA LYS A 40 -23.74 -3.80 2.80
C LYS A 40 -22.90 -2.76 3.54
N MET A 41 -22.45 -1.73 2.83
CA MET A 41 -21.74 -0.61 3.45
C MET A 41 -22.69 0.52 3.83
N ASN A 42 -22.48 1.11 5.00
CA ASN A 42 -23.13 2.35 5.38
C ASN A 42 -22.10 3.49 5.37
N LEU A 43 -21.94 4.17 4.24
CA LEU A 43 -20.98 5.25 4.03
C LEU A 43 -21.69 6.60 3.80
N GLN A 44 -22.78 6.87 4.53
CA GLN A 44 -23.62 8.05 4.31
C GLN A 44 -22.83 9.36 4.34
N ASN A 45 -21.90 9.54 5.28
CA ASN A 45 -21.10 10.75 5.36
C ASN A 45 -20.16 10.89 4.16
N LEU A 46 -19.46 9.84 3.77
CA LEU A 46 -18.58 9.85 2.60
C LEU A 46 -19.36 10.03 1.30
N LYS A 47 -20.56 9.44 1.19
CA LYS A 47 -21.49 9.67 0.10
C LYS A 47 -21.85 11.14 0.00
N GLN A 48 -22.25 11.79 1.11
CA GLN A 48 -22.56 13.22 1.14
C GLN A 48 -21.34 14.10 0.80
N MET A 49 -20.13 13.66 1.12
CA MET A 49 -18.89 14.32 0.72
C MET A 49 -18.56 14.15 -0.76
N GLY A 50 -19.22 13.21 -1.47
CA GLY A 50 -19.06 13.00 -2.90
C GLY A 50 -18.26 11.76 -3.30
N LEU A 51 -18.05 10.80 -2.38
CA LEU A 51 -17.29 9.57 -2.70
C LEU A 51 -17.80 8.86 -3.95
N TYR A 52 -19.14 8.73 -4.09
CA TYR A 52 -19.75 8.05 -5.24
C TYR A 52 -19.85 8.94 -6.49
N ASN A 53 -19.53 10.23 -6.36
CA ASN A 53 -19.52 11.17 -7.48
C ASN A 53 -18.15 11.19 -8.22
N ILE A 54 -17.11 10.54 -7.67
CA ILE A 54 -15.79 10.46 -8.29
C ILE A 54 -15.93 9.84 -9.70
N ASP A 55 -15.25 10.42 -10.68
CA ASP A 55 -15.29 9.95 -12.06
C ASP A 55 -14.77 8.51 -12.21
N GLY A 56 -15.47 7.72 -13.01
CA GLY A 56 -15.15 6.32 -13.25
C GLY A 56 -15.79 5.34 -12.25
N ILE A 57 -16.57 5.81 -11.29
CA ILE A 57 -17.34 4.95 -10.38
C ILE A 57 -18.72 4.63 -10.97
N ASN A 58 -19.08 3.33 -10.99
CA ASN A 58 -20.37 2.81 -11.47
C ASN A 58 -21.40 2.59 -10.36
N ILE A 59 -21.30 3.34 -9.27
CA ILE A 59 -22.30 3.33 -8.20
C ILE A 59 -23.39 4.34 -8.52
N LYS A 60 -24.66 3.90 -8.52
CA LYS A 60 -25.80 4.73 -8.91
C LYS A 60 -26.19 5.78 -7.86
N GLU A 61 -25.78 5.60 -6.62
CA GLU A 61 -26.18 6.43 -5.48
C GLU A 61 -25.42 7.77 -5.39
N LYS A 62 -25.23 8.44 -6.50
CA LYS A 62 -24.63 9.78 -6.54
C LYS A 62 -25.49 10.82 -5.85
N VAL A 63 -24.91 11.88 -5.35
CA VAL A 63 -25.62 13.02 -4.76
C VAL A 63 -25.51 14.24 -5.67
N GLU A 64 -26.59 15.00 -5.81
CA GLU A 64 -26.60 16.19 -6.66
C GLU A 64 -25.76 17.33 -6.07
N LYS A 65 -25.79 17.48 -4.75
CA LYS A 65 -25.03 18.53 -4.05
C LYS A 65 -24.20 17.91 -2.92
N THR A 66 -22.89 18.00 -3.04
CA THR A 66 -21.97 17.50 -2.04
C THR A 66 -21.67 18.53 -0.96
N ILE A 67 -21.39 18.07 0.25
CA ILE A 67 -20.95 18.93 1.38
C ILE A 67 -19.44 19.10 1.44
N GLY A 68 -18.69 18.44 0.54
CA GLY A 68 -17.23 18.51 0.46
C GLY A 68 -16.76 18.58 -1.00
N ALA A 69 -15.46 18.67 -1.18
CA ALA A 69 -14.80 18.47 -2.47
C ALA A 69 -14.34 17.02 -2.60
N TYR A 70 -14.43 16.49 -3.79
CA TYR A 70 -14.00 15.12 -4.13
C TYR A 70 -13.21 15.12 -5.42
N GLY A 71 -12.41 14.09 -5.62
CA GLY A 71 -11.64 13.94 -6.83
C GLY A 71 -10.82 12.66 -6.80
N LYS A 72 -10.13 12.40 -7.90
CA LYS A 72 -9.23 11.28 -8.09
C LYS A 72 -7.83 11.80 -8.36
N MET A 73 -6.84 11.29 -7.64
CA MET A 73 -5.43 11.60 -7.84
C MET A 73 -4.75 10.42 -8.53
N GLU A 74 -3.76 10.73 -9.35
CA GLU A 74 -2.90 9.76 -10.02
C GLU A 74 -1.49 9.86 -9.42
N GLU A 75 -0.95 8.73 -8.98
CA GLU A 75 0.42 8.66 -8.48
C GLU A 75 1.41 8.93 -9.62
N LYS A 76 2.43 9.76 -9.37
CA LYS A 76 3.52 10.06 -10.31
C LYS A 76 4.76 9.21 -10.05
N ALA A 77 4.96 8.79 -8.80
CA ALA A 77 6.05 7.92 -8.44
C ALA A 77 5.97 6.58 -9.19
N LYS A 78 7.11 5.99 -9.48
CA LYS A 78 7.18 4.73 -10.21
C LYS A 78 7.33 3.56 -9.24
N GLY A 79 6.59 2.51 -9.50
CA GLY A 79 6.61 1.28 -8.71
C GLY A 79 5.41 1.13 -7.80
N LYS A 80 5.07 -0.11 -7.46
CA LYS A 80 3.98 -0.45 -6.55
C LYS A 80 4.56 -0.60 -5.14
N ASN A 81 4.51 0.47 -4.35
CA ASN A 81 5.17 0.49 -3.05
C ASN A 81 4.51 1.47 -2.07
N SER A 82 3.96 0.97 -0.97
CA SER A 82 3.25 1.80 0.02
C SER A 82 4.08 2.94 0.60
N PRO A 83 5.35 2.76 1.05
CA PRO A 83 6.19 3.88 1.49
C PRO A 83 6.34 4.98 0.45
N VAL A 84 6.49 4.63 -0.82
CA VAL A 84 6.63 5.62 -1.91
C VAL A 84 5.37 6.43 -2.08
N GLY A 85 4.19 5.81 -2.05
CA GLY A 85 2.90 6.50 -2.10
C GLY A 85 2.73 7.48 -0.92
N HIS A 86 3.10 7.07 0.30
CA HIS A 86 3.06 7.97 1.45
C HIS A 86 4.03 9.16 1.32
N TRP A 87 5.22 8.94 0.77
CA TRP A 87 6.17 10.03 0.50
C TRP A 87 5.61 11.01 -0.52
N GLU A 88 4.93 10.52 -1.55
CA GLU A 88 4.30 11.39 -2.55
C GLU A 88 3.17 12.23 -1.96
N ILE A 89 2.33 11.67 -1.08
CA ILE A 89 1.34 12.44 -0.30
C ILE A 89 2.00 13.58 0.49
N CYS A 90 3.22 13.36 0.98
CA CYS A 90 4.01 14.37 1.68
C CYS A 90 4.81 15.31 0.74
N GLY A 91 4.65 15.17 -0.58
CA GLY A 91 5.29 16.02 -1.58
C GLY A 91 6.62 15.52 -2.14
N TYR A 92 7.08 14.32 -1.75
CA TYR A 92 8.30 13.72 -2.30
C TYR A 92 7.99 12.69 -3.36
N ILE A 93 8.30 12.99 -4.63
CA ILE A 93 8.11 12.07 -5.76
C ILE A 93 9.39 11.29 -6.02
N LYS A 94 9.34 9.98 -5.86
CA LYS A 94 10.46 9.09 -6.16
C LYS A 94 10.46 8.71 -7.62
N GLU A 95 11.43 9.22 -8.38
CA GLU A 95 11.53 8.97 -9.83
C GLU A 95 11.96 7.53 -10.19
N LYS A 96 12.77 6.90 -9.34
CA LYS A 96 13.26 5.52 -9.55
C LYS A 96 12.60 4.58 -8.56
N PRO A 97 11.96 3.49 -9.03
CA PRO A 97 11.35 2.52 -8.13
C PRO A 97 12.43 1.84 -7.26
N PHE A 98 12.01 1.27 -6.15
CA PHE A 98 12.88 0.39 -5.37
C PHE A 98 13.22 -0.87 -6.18
N LYS A 99 14.40 -1.43 -5.91
CA LYS A 99 14.74 -2.75 -6.46
C LYS A 99 13.82 -3.79 -5.85
N THR A 100 13.31 -4.67 -6.69
CA THR A 100 12.52 -5.84 -6.26
C THR A 100 13.38 -7.10 -6.34
N TYR A 101 13.15 -8.03 -5.44
CA TYR A 101 13.87 -9.29 -5.35
C TYR A 101 12.87 -10.45 -5.40
N LYS A 102 12.70 -11.04 -6.59
CA LYS A 102 11.67 -12.06 -6.84
C LYS A 102 11.90 -13.40 -6.11
N ASN A 103 13.13 -13.70 -5.75
CA ASN A 103 13.49 -15.01 -5.19
C ASN A 103 14.07 -14.96 -3.78
N ALA A 104 14.50 -13.83 -3.29
CA ALA A 104 15.09 -13.54 -2.00
C ALA A 104 16.16 -12.45 -2.17
N PHE A 105 16.67 -11.91 -1.08
CA PHE A 105 17.81 -11.01 -1.15
C PHE A 105 19.09 -11.77 -1.53
N PRO A 106 19.98 -11.18 -2.38
CA PRO A 106 21.27 -11.78 -2.69
C PRO A 106 22.13 -12.00 -1.43
N LYS A 107 22.88 -13.11 -1.39
CA LYS A 107 23.76 -13.43 -0.26
C LYS A 107 24.68 -12.26 0.10
N LYS A 108 25.27 -11.60 -0.90
CA LYS A 108 26.13 -10.44 -0.69
C LYS A 108 25.44 -9.33 0.11
N LEU A 109 24.19 -9.02 -0.20
CA LEU A 109 23.44 -8.00 0.53
C LEU A 109 23.18 -8.40 1.98
N ILE A 110 22.87 -9.68 2.22
CA ILE A 110 22.70 -10.21 3.57
C ILE A 110 24.02 -10.15 4.38
N GLU A 111 25.14 -10.51 3.78
CA GLU A 111 26.44 -10.42 4.47
C GLU A 111 26.82 -8.96 4.77
N GLU A 112 26.63 -8.04 3.83
CA GLU A 112 26.83 -6.61 4.08
C GLU A 112 25.91 -6.07 5.19
N PHE A 113 24.68 -6.54 5.25
CA PHE A 113 23.73 -6.18 6.30
C PHE A 113 24.21 -6.69 7.67
N LYS A 114 24.64 -7.95 7.77
CA LYS A 114 25.18 -8.55 8.98
C LYS A 114 26.45 -7.81 9.46
N GLU A 115 27.35 -7.53 8.55
CA GLU A 115 28.59 -6.81 8.84
C GLU A 115 28.32 -5.40 9.39
N LYS A 116 27.45 -4.63 8.70
CA LYS A 116 27.14 -3.26 9.10
C LYS A 116 26.33 -3.15 10.39
N THR A 117 25.52 -4.14 10.71
CA THR A 117 24.69 -4.16 11.93
C THR A 117 25.32 -4.90 13.10
N GLY A 118 26.38 -5.68 12.86
CA GLY A 118 27.03 -6.51 13.87
C GLY A 118 26.23 -7.73 14.30
N ILE A 119 25.12 -8.05 13.62
CA ILE A 119 24.30 -9.24 13.94
C ILE A 119 24.97 -10.51 13.45
N LYS A 120 24.87 -11.58 14.25
CA LYS A 120 25.50 -12.87 13.93
C LYS A 120 24.70 -13.72 12.93
N GLY A 121 23.39 -13.48 12.82
CA GLY A 121 22.53 -14.26 11.94
C GLY A 121 21.24 -13.53 11.58
N ILE A 122 20.54 -14.08 10.63
CA ILE A 122 19.17 -13.70 10.26
C ILE A 122 18.29 -14.95 10.25
N LEU A 123 17.00 -14.75 10.46
CA LEU A 123 16.00 -15.78 10.19
C LEU A 123 15.34 -15.49 8.86
N CYS A 124 15.03 -16.54 8.11
CA CYS A 124 14.41 -16.46 6.80
C CYS A 124 15.39 -16.00 5.70
N ASN A 125 15.01 -15.12 4.86
CA ASN A 125 15.46 -14.69 3.53
C ASN A 125 14.70 -15.43 2.43
N GLU A 126 13.40 -15.48 2.56
CA GLU A 126 12.47 -16.14 1.63
C GLU A 126 11.51 -15.11 1.04
N VAL A 127 10.81 -15.52 -0.02
CA VAL A 127 9.66 -14.78 -0.57
C VAL A 127 8.39 -15.32 0.08
N GLY A 128 7.53 -14.44 0.58
CA GLY A 128 6.27 -14.88 1.13
C GLY A 128 5.45 -13.78 1.79
N SER A 129 4.27 -14.14 2.24
CA SER A 129 3.41 -13.25 3.02
C SER A 129 4.06 -12.94 4.37
N GLY A 130 4.14 -11.66 4.73
CA GLY A 130 4.70 -11.24 6.02
C GLY A 130 4.02 -11.92 7.19
N THR A 131 2.70 -12.07 7.15
CA THR A 131 1.92 -12.72 8.21
C THR A 131 2.32 -14.18 8.39
N GLU A 132 2.50 -14.92 7.30
CA GLU A 132 2.89 -16.34 7.35
C GLU A 132 4.33 -16.52 7.81
N ILE A 133 5.23 -15.66 7.30
CA ILE A 133 6.65 -15.69 7.69
C ILE A 133 6.82 -15.35 9.18
N LEU A 134 6.16 -14.30 9.66
CA LEU A 134 6.21 -13.95 11.08
C LEU A 134 5.72 -15.11 11.94
N LYS A 135 4.58 -15.73 11.60
CA LYS A 135 4.04 -16.87 12.32
C LYS A 135 4.98 -18.08 12.30
N LYS A 136 5.71 -18.30 11.19
CA LYS A 136 6.67 -19.42 11.04
C LYS A 136 7.90 -19.26 11.93
N TYR A 137 8.39 -18.01 12.11
CA TYR A 137 9.68 -17.73 12.75
C TYR A 137 9.58 -17.01 14.10
N GLU A 138 8.37 -16.72 14.62
CA GLU A 138 8.20 -15.94 15.84
C GLU A 138 8.90 -16.54 17.07
N GLU A 139 8.79 -17.86 17.27
CA GLU A 139 9.43 -18.54 18.39
C GLU A 139 10.97 -18.53 18.30
N GLU A 140 11.50 -18.72 17.08
CA GLU A 140 12.93 -18.70 16.83
C GLU A 140 13.50 -17.28 16.95
N HIS A 141 12.72 -16.26 16.58
CA HIS A 141 13.13 -14.86 16.71
C HIS A 141 13.32 -14.45 18.17
N ILE A 142 12.45 -14.86 19.06
CA ILE A 142 12.48 -14.47 20.49
C ILE A 142 13.74 -14.98 21.19
N LYS A 143 14.21 -16.19 20.88
CA LYS A 143 15.34 -16.82 21.56
C LYS A 143 16.69 -16.19 21.22
N PRO A 144 17.19 -16.23 19.96
CA PRO A 144 18.47 -15.65 19.59
C PRO A 144 18.39 -14.15 19.25
N GLY A 145 17.18 -13.58 19.08
CA GLY A 145 17.00 -12.18 18.70
C GLY A 145 17.43 -11.85 17.27
N TYR A 146 17.52 -12.85 16.38
CA TYR A 146 17.89 -12.61 14.99
C TYR A 146 16.72 -11.97 14.21
N PRO A 147 17.00 -10.95 13.38
CA PRO A 147 15.95 -10.34 12.57
C PRO A 147 15.39 -11.31 11.54
N ILE A 148 14.09 -11.22 11.31
CA ILE A 148 13.39 -11.93 10.25
C ILE A 148 13.48 -11.07 8.98
N VAL A 149 14.04 -11.63 7.91
CA VAL A 149 14.25 -10.95 6.62
C VAL A 149 13.46 -11.68 5.54
N TYR A 150 12.64 -10.96 4.79
CA TYR A 150 11.84 -11.55 3.71
C TYR A 150 11.52 -10.52 2.62
N THR A 151 11.10 -11.01 1.46
CA THR A 151 10.54 -10.22 0.35
C THR A 151 9.10 -10.63 0.07
N SER A 152 8.30 -9.72 -0.45
CA SER A 152 6.92 -9.98 -0.85
C SER A 152 6.64 -9.40 -2.24
#